data_b76e7adc3d202cea88cd59dfa0742fca
#
_entry.id   b76e7adc3d202cea88cd59dfa0742fca
#
_cell.length_a   1.000
_cell.length_b   1.000
_cell.length_c   1.000
_cell.angle_alpha   90.00
_cell.angle_beta   90.00
_cell.angle_gamma   90.00
#
_symmetry.space_group_name_H-M   'P 1'
#
loop_
_entity.id
_entity.type
_entity.pdbx_description
1 polymer ?
#
loop_
_entity_poly.entity_id
_entity_poly.type
_entity_poly.pdbx_seq_one_letter_code
_entity_poly.pdbx_strand_id
1 'polypeptide(L)'
;MRKLIFLFIIINSFVFTQWVQNERATKTTAGNLVMENVPSIPVEIKEKSRRYSNIRSASFRSWTQDGKEMLIATRFGETTQLHKINQPLGQRKQITFYDEPVGGGYFSKDKTKNGFLFSKDTGGNEYWQVYYYDFNQGKETLLTDGKTRNSIGGWSNNGKLFAFSSNKENGVDMNIFISDLKGNEKQLFSEKGSWSAIDWSVDDKRILVRRYISINESYMHFVNIEDGKMNQFNQSKDKISYGSGKFSKDGNGLYYTSDESTEFRHLRYYDFKSKNHSIITKDIKWDVRGFTISENGKYIAFVTNEDAISKLYVLKTKDYKSVKIPSLPIGQISGLKFNPDNNRLALTLNTPKSPGDIYVVNIKKRMLTQWTESEIGGLNNDQFVVPELVHVNSFDGLKVSGFLYRPKTKGPHPVIISIHG
;
A
#
# COMPACT_ATOMS: atom_id res chain seq x y z
N MET A 1 -23.21 -53.60 -55.01
CA MET A 1 -22.79 -52.38 -54.31
C MET A 1 -23.59 -52.09 -53.05
N ARG A 2 -23.99 -53.07 -52.25
CA ARG A 2 -24.78 -52.84 -51.00
C ARG A 2 -24.16 -53.43 -49.72
N LYS A 3 -22.93 -53.98 -49.78
CA LYS A 3 -22.28 -54.62 -48.62
C LYS A 3 -21.08 -53.83 -48.04
N LEU A 4 -20.67 -52.73 -48.68
CA LEU A 4 -19.52 -51.90 -48.14
C LEU A 4 -19.92 -50.77 -47.26
N ILE A 5 -21.19 -50.37 -47.18
CA ILE A 5 -21.64 -49.19 -46.36
C ILE A 5 -21.88 -49.59 -44.91
N PHE A 6 -22.11 -50.86 -44.61
CA PHE A 6 -22.37 -51.29 -43.22
C PHE A 6 -21.11 -51.49 -42.37
N LEU A 7 -19.95 -51.62 -43.01
CA LEU A 7 -18.70 -51.82 -42.27
C LEU A 7 -18.09 -50.43 -41.73
N PHE A 8 -18.44 -49.35 -42.38
CA PHE A 8 -17.93 -48.01 -41.98
C PHE A 8 -18.66 -47.37 -40.76
N ILE A 9 -19.91 -47.81 -40.54
CA ILE A 9 -20.70 -47.29 -39.41
C ILE A 9 -20.33 -47.97 -38.09
N ILE A 10 -19.84 -49.20 -38.11
CA ILE A 10 -19.43 -49.93 -36.91
C ILE A 10 -18.08 -49.48 -36.38
N ILE A 11 -17.17 -49.02 -37.26
CA ILE A 11 -15.85 -48.53 -36.85
C ILE A 11 -15.95 -47.14 -36.16
N ASN A 12 -16.89 -46.29 -36.57
CA ASN A 12 -17.11 -44.98 -35.90
C ASN A 12 -17.83 -45.10 -34.57
N SER A 13 -18.54 -46.16 -34.29
CA SER A 13 -19.21 -46.38 -33.00
C SER A 13 -18.26 -46.90 -31.92
N PHE A 14 -17.15 -47.53 -32.32
CA PHE A 14 -16.17 -48.05 -31.36
C PHE A 14 -15.13 -47.04 -30.89
N VAL A 15 -14.93 -45.94 -31.62
CA VAL A 15 -13.98 -44.91 -31.24
C VAL A 15 -14.59 -43.91 -30.21
N PHE A 16 -15.93 -43.82 -30.14
CA PHE A 16 -16.61 -42.92 -29.19
C PHE A 16 -16.89 -43.54 -27.81
N THR A 17 -16.75 -44.85 -27.64
CA THR A 17 -17.04 -45.54 -26.38
C THR A 17 -15.80 -45.78 -25.49
N GLN A 18 -14.60 -45.37 -25.93
CA GLN A 18 -13.38 -45.53 -25.14
C GLN A 18 -13.02 -44.30 -24.29
N TRP A 19 -13.87 -43.26 -24.24
CA TRP A 19 -13.62 -42.03 -23.46
C TRP A 19 -14.41 -41.90 -22.18
N VAL A 20 -15.02 -42.97 -21.72
CA VAL A 20 -15.64 -42.99 -20.37
C VAL A 20 -15.05 -44.19 -19.60
N GLN A 21 -13.75 -44.16 -19.36
CA GLN A 21 -13.23 -44.86 -18.20
C GLN A 21 -13.56 -44.01 -17.00
N ASN A 22 -14.37 -44.54 -16.10
CA ASN A 22 -14.58 -44.02 -14.73
C ASN A 22 -13.22 -43.92 -14.06
N GLU A 23 -12.52 -42.78 -14.22
CA GLU A 23 -11.46 -42.41 -13.32
C GLU A 23 -12.15 -42.15 -11.96
N ARG A 24 -11.89 -43.03 -10.99
CA ARG A 24 -12.32 -42.83 -9.62
C ARG A 24 -11.87 -41.44 -9.23
N ALA A 25 -12.81 -40.62 -8.79
CA ALA A 25 -12.55 -39.27 -8.29
C ALA A 25 -11.32 -39.29 -7.36
N THR A 26 -10.23 -38.69 -7.80
CA THR A 26 -9.03 -38.60 -6.97
C THR A 26 -9.24 -37.51 -5.95
N LYS A 27 -9.27 -37.89 -4.67
CA LYS A 27 -9.36 -36.98 -3.56
C LYS A 27 -7.99 -36.87 -2.89
N THR A 28 -7.43 -35.67 -2.86
CA THR A 28 -6.16 -35.39 -2.21
C THR A 28 -6.37 -34.36 -1.12
N THR A 29 -5.76 -34.56 0.06
CA THR A 29 -5.85 -33.61 1.19
C THR A 29 -4.47 -33.07 1.50
N ALA A 30 -4.37 -31.75 1.64
CA ALA A 30 -3.15 -31.05 2.07
C ALA A 30 -3.55 -30.02 3.16
N GLY A 31 -3.30 -30.35 4.42
CA GLY A 31 -3.82 -29.57 5.55
C GLY A 31 -5.35 -29.50 5.52
N ASN A 32 -5.91 -28.30 5.50
CA ASN A 32 -7.35 -28.07 5.39
C ASN A 32 -7.86 -28.01 3.94
N LEU A 33 -6.97 -28.11 2.95
CA LEU A 33 -7.34 -28.09 1.54
C LEU A 33 -7.71 -29.50 1.07
N VAL A 34 -8.92 -29.67 0.56
CA VAL A 34 -9.40 -30.88 -0.08
C VAL A 34 -9.55 -30.63 -1.58
N MET A 35 -8.85 -31.41 -2.38
CA MET A 35 -8.87 -31.32 -3.85
C MET A 35 -9.54 -32.59 -4.40
N GLU A 36 -10.54 -32.42 -5.24
CA GLU A 36 -11.25 -33.53 -5.90
C GLU A 36 -11.13 -33.37 -7.42
N ASN A 37 -10.63 -34.41 -8.10
CA ASN A 37 -10.40 -34.43 -9.55
C ASN A 37 -9.47 -33.30 -10.07
N VAL A 38 -8.58 -32.82 -9.23
CA VAL A 38 -7.56 -31.84 -9.63
C VAL A 38 -6.31 -32.60 -10.09
N PRO A 39 -5.89 -32.48 -11.37
CA PRO A 39 -4.68 -33.12 -11.82
C PRO A 39 -3.45 -32.56 -11.10
N SER A 40 -2.44 -33.40 -10.89
CA SER A 40 -1.17 -32.94 -10.30
C SER A 40 -0.51 -31.91 -11.22
N ILE A 41 0.00 -30.83 -10.62
CA ILE A 41 0.77 -29.83 -11.38
C ILE A 41 2.07 -30.50 -11.86
N PRO A 42 2.39 -30.48 -13.17
CA PRO A 42 3.64 -31.02 -13.69
C PRO A 42 4.85 -30.38 -12.96
N VAL A 43 5.85 -31.20 -12.66
CA VAL A 43 7.06 -30.75 -11.91
C VAL A 43 7.71 -29.56 -12.59
N GLU A 44 7.82 -29.60 -13.92
CA GLU A 44 8.41 -28.51 -14.71
C GLU A 44 7.67 -27.18 -14.53
N ILE A 45 6.33 -27.19 -14.50
CA ILE A 45 5.53 -25.97 -14.24
C ILE A 45 5.74 -25.49 -12.81
N LYS A 46 5.77 -26.42 -11.84
CA LYS A 46 6.01 -26.11 -10.44
C LYS A 46 7.38 -25.46 -10.22
N GLU A 47 8.42 -25.99 -10.83
CA GLU A 47 9.78 -25.43 -10.75
C GLU A 47 9.89 -24.06 -11.42
N LYS A 48 9.30 -23.89 -12.60
CA LYS A 48 9.25 -22.58 -13.27
C LYS A 48 8.50 -21.55 -12.44
N SER A 49 7.31 -21.87 -11.94
CA SER A 49 6.50 -20.97 -11.10
C SER A 49 7.23 -20.58 -9.83
N ARG A 50 7.97 -21.50 -9.21
CA ARG A 50 8.75 -21.28 -7.99
C ARG A 50 9.76 -20.15 -8.16
N ARG A 51 10.39 -19.98 -9.32
CA ARG A 51 11.31 -18.86 -9.59
C ARG A 51 10.60 -17.53 -9.54
N TYR A 52 9.41 -17.40 -10.14
CA TYR A 52 8.60 -16.19 -10.10
C TYR A 52 8.05 -15.88 -8.70
N SER A 53 7.84 -16.88 -7.86
CA SER A 53 7.39 -16.70 -6.48
C SER A 53 8.54 -16.31 -5.54
N ASN A 54 9.80 -16.56 -5.90
CA ASN A 54 10.99 -16.23 -5.10
C ASN A 54 11.54 -14.84 -5.37
N ILE A 55 10.65 -13.87 -5.55
CA ILE A 55 11.03 -12.46 -5.60
C ILE A 55 11.18 -11.90 -4.18
N ARG A 56 12.09 -10.94 -4.00
CA ARG A 56 12.39 -10.30 -2.73
C ARG A 56 12.27 -8.78 -2.84
N SER A 57 11.05 -8.32 -3.14
CA SER A 57 10.76 -6.89 -3.25
C SER A 57 11.12 -6.15 -1.97
N ALA A 58 11.53 -4.91 -2.09
CA ALA A 58 11.74 -4.01 -0.98
C ALA A 58 10.74 -2.86 -1.01
N SER A 59 10.13 -2.56 0.14
CA SER A 59 9.25 -1.42 0.31
C SER A 59 9.71 -0.50 1.43
N PHE A 60 9.68 0.80 1.18
CA PHE A 60 10.03 1.82 2.16
C PHE A 60 8.99 1.89 3.28
N ARG A 61 9.45 2.05 4.53
CA ARG A 61 8.60 2.18 5.71
C ARG A 61 8.79 3.53 6.40
N SER A 62 9.99 3.82 6.85
CA SER A 62 10.29 5.12 7.47
C SER A 62 11.79 5.44 7.44
N TRP A 63 12.10 6.72 7.53
CA TRP A 63 13.43 7.19 7.86
C TRP A 63 13.68 7.05 9.36
N THR A 64 14.95 6.85 9.75
CA THR A 64 15.39 7.09 11.13
C THR A 64 15.25 8.58 11.48
N GLN A 65 15.23 8.90 12.76
CA GLN A 65 15.04 10.28 13.24
C GLN A 65 16.13 11.25 12.72
N ASP A 66 17.37 10.77 12.56
CA ASP A 66 18.47 11.53 11.99
C ASP A 66 18.48 11.53 10.44
N GLY A 67 17.60 10.76 9.83
CA GLY A 67 17.46 10.66 8.38
C GLY A 67 18.63 9.98 7.66
N LYS A 68 19.52 9.30 8.37
CA LYS A 68 20.68 8.62 7.75
C LYS A 68 20.34 7.24 7.25
N GLU A 69 19.48 6.53 7.96
CA GLU A 69 19.08 5.17 7.67
C GLU A 69 17.57 5.09 7.42
N MET A 70 17.10 3.99 6.90
CA MET A 70 15.67 3.74 6.74
C MET A 70 15.29 2.32 7.16
N LEU A 71 14.07 2.17 7.65
CA LEU A 71 13.38 0.90 7.74
C LEU A 71 12.74 0.59 6.38
N ILE A 72 12.89 -0.65 6.00
CA ILE A 72 12.31 -1.23 4.80
C ILE A 72 11.62 -2.53 5.16
N ALA A 73 10.64 -2.95 4.39
CA ALA A 73 10.08 -4.28 4.47
C ALA A 73 10.52 -5.08 3.25
N THR A 74 11.09 -6.24 3.49
CA THR A 74 11.51 -7.23 2.48
C THR A 74 11.53 -8.62 3.10
N ARG A 75 11.76 -9.66 2.32
CA ARG A 75 11.90 -11.01 2.83
C ARG A 75 13.19 -11.65 2.34
N PHE A 76 13.86 -12.39 3.20
CA PHE A 76 14.90 -13.37 2.82
C PHE A 76 14.43 -14.81 3.07
N GLY A 77 13.44 -14.99 3.93
CA GLY A 77 12.71 -16.24 4.16
C GLY A 77 11.33 -16.25 3.49
N GLU A 78 10.39 -16.93 4.13
CA GLU A 78 9.02 -17.13 3.63
C GLU A 78 8.14 -15.89 3.78
N THR A 79 8.35 -15.08 4.81
CA THR A 79 7.50 -13.94 5.16
C THR A 79 8.25 -12.60 5.12
N THR A 80 7.47 -11.53 4.96
CA THR A 80 8.00 -10.16 4.97
C THR A 80 8.39 -9.75 6.38
N GLN A 81 9.64 -9.29 6.54
CA GLN A 81 10.20 -8.81 7.80
C GLN A 81 10.72 -7.38 7.66
N LEU A 82 10.93 -6.69 8.79
CA LEU A 82 11.54 -5.36 8.79
C LEU A 82 13.07 -5.46 8.79
N HIS A 83 13.65 -4.65 7.94
CA HIS A 83 15.11 -4.55 7.77
C HIS A 83 15.53 -3.09 7.86
N LYS A 84 16.78 -2.86 8.17
CA LYS A 84 17.40 -1.53 8.16
C LYS A 84 18.47 -1.46 7.06
N ILE A 85 18.52 -0.32 6.37
CA ILE A 85 19.52 -0.01 5.35
C ILE A 85 20.10 1.37 5.62
N ASN A 86 21.42 1.54 5.52
CA ASN A 86 22.14 2.75 5.90
C ASN A 86 22.76 3.53 4.72
N GLN A 87 22.76 2.95 3.54
CA GLN A 87 23.31 3.58 2.34
C GLN A 87 22.69 3.00 1.07
N PRO A 88 22.74 3.71 -0.06
CA PRO A 88 22.30 3.18 -1.34
C PRO A 88 22.97 1.86 -1.68
N LEU A 89 22.15 0.86 -2.09
CA LEU A 89 22.56 -0.51 -2.42
C LEU A 89 23.33 -1.23 -1.31
N GLY A 90 23.18 -0.75 -0.06
CA GLY A 90 23.82 -1.35 1.10
C GLY A 90 23.14 -2.63 1.57
N GLN A 91 23.76 -3.25 2.57
CA GLN A 91 23.24 -4.44 3.22
C GLN A 91 21.86 -4.17 3.84
N ARG A 92 20.91 -5.06 3.60
CA ARG A 92 19.60 -5.09 4.24
C ARG A 92 19.70 -5.88 5.55
N LYS A 93 19.95 -5.20 6.66
CA LYS A 93 20.10 -5.83 7.98
C LYS A 93 18.71 -6.16 8.54
N GLN A 94 18.39 -7.44 8.66
CA GLN A 94 17.12 -7.90 9.24
C GLN A 94 17.01 -7.53 10.72
N ILE A 95 15.83 -7.06 11.14
CA ILE A 95 15.55 -6.62 12.51
C ILE A 95 14.50 -7.51 13.18
N THR A 96 13.48 -7.94 12.43
CA THR A 96 12.41 -8.82 12.94
C THR A 96 12.54 -10.22 12.35
N PHE A 97 12.19 -11.25 13.14
CA PHE A 97 12.43 -12.68 12.81
C PHE A 97 11.22 -13.52 13.23
N TYR A 98 10.06 -13.26 12.60
CA TYR A 98 8.83 -13.98 12.90
C TYR A 98 8.43 -14.88 11.73
N ASP A 99 7.64 -15.91 12.03
CA ASP A 99 7.03 -16.76 11.01
C ASP A 99 5.91 -16.03 10.27
N GLU A 100 5.24 -15.06 10.95
CA GLU A 100 4.21 -14.22 10.34
C GLU A 100 4.80 -12.98 9.68
N PRO A 101 4.11 -12.43 8.65
CA PRO A 101 4.52 -11.20 8.03
C PRO A 101 4.39 -10.01 9.00
N VAL A 102 5.33 -9.08 8.92
CA VAL A 102 5.36 -7.87 9.74
C VAL A 102 4.91 -6.66 8.93
N GLY A 103 3.95 -5.91 9.48
CA GLY A 103 3.46 -4.64 8.96
C GLY A 103 4.00 -3.42 9.73
N GLY A 104 3.70 -2.21 9.24
CA GLY A 104 4.12 -0.98 9.90
C GLY A 104 5.59 -0.63 9.67
N GLY A 105 6.27 -0.23 10.73
CA GLY A 105 7.66 0.27 10.69
C GLY A 105 7.69 1.80 10.81
N TYR A 106 7.18 2.34 11.93
CA TYR A 106 7.10 3.77 12.20
C TYR A 106 8.09 4.15 13.30
N PHE A 107 9.23 4.74 12.94
CA PHE A 107 10.19 5.25 13.92
C PHE A 107 9.54 6.23 14.88
N SER A 108 9.92 6.15 16.16
CA SER A 108 9.50 7.12 17.17
C SER A 108 9.89 8.52 16.76
N LYS A 109 9.02 9.49 17.03
CA LYS A 109 9.32 10.91 16.87
C LYS A 109 10.00 11.50 18.12
N ASP A 110 9.90 10.83 19.26
CA ASP A 110 10.66 11.18 20.48
C ASP A 110 12.14 10.84 20.29
N LYS A 111 12.98 11.86 20.22
CA LYS A 111 14.43 11.73 20.00
C LYS A 111 15.17 11.00 21.13
N THR A 112 14.55 10.84 22.28
CA THR A 112 15.09 10.06 23.41
C THR A 112 14.83 8.55 23.25
N LYS A 113 13.99 8.15 22.30
CA LYS A 113 13.58 6.77 22.04
C LYS A 113 14.16 6.28 20.72
N ASN A 114 14.97 5.24 20.78
CA ASN A 114 15.55 4.61 19.60
C ASN A 114 14.79 3.32 19.26
N GLY A 115 13.65 3.47 18.59
CA GLY A 115 12.79 2.34 18.28
C GLY A 115 11.65 2.69 17.32
N PHE A 116 10.80 1.73 17.03
CA PHE A 116 9.69 1.88 16.08
C PHE A 116 8.48 1.06 16.47
N LEU A 117 7.29 1.52 16.05
CA LEU A 117 6.05 0.72 16.09
C LEU A 117 5.99 -0.20 14.88
N PHE A 118 5.52 -1.41 15.08
CA PHE A 118 5.18 -2.36 14.04
C PHE A 118 3.96 -3.19 14.42
N SER A 119 3.44 -3.95 13.47
CA SER A 119 2.30 -4.84 13.71
C SER A 119 2.55 -6.22 13.13
N LYS A 120 2.04 -7.24 13.80
CA LYS A 120 1.93 -8.61 13.28
C LYS A 120 0.70 -9.28 13.87
N ASP A 121 0.23 -10.31 13.21
CA ASP A 121 -0.79 -11.21 13.72
C ASP A 121 -0.17 -12.50 14.27
N THR A 122 -0.99 -13.49 14.59
CA THR A 122 -0.55 -14.80 15.04
C THR A 122 -1.21 -15.87 14.18
N GLY A 123 -0.38 -16.66 13.49
CA GLY A 123 -0.85 -17.77 12.66
C GLY A 123 -1.76 -17.36 11.50
N GLY A 124 -1.67 -16.11 11.01
CA GLY A 124 -2.48 -15.60 9.90
C GLY A 124 -3.93 -15.31 10.26
N ASN A 125 -4.26 -15.08 11.53
CA ASN A 125 -5.63 -14.81 12.00
C ASN A 125 -6.15 -13.42 11.68
N GLU A 126 -5.31 -12.53 11.14
CA GLU A 126 -5.59 -11.13 10.79
C GLU A 126 -5.99 -10.24 12.00
N TYR A 127 -5.81 -10.70 13.22
CA TYR A 127 -5.96 -9.90 14.45
C TYR A 127 -4.64 -9.23 14.78
N TRP A 128 -4.29 -8.23 13.98
CA TRP A 128 -3.03 -7.51 14.06
C TRP A 128 -2.85 -6.83 15.40
N GLN A 129 -1.69 -7.08 16.04
CA GLN A 129 -1.29 -6.49 17.31
C GLN A 129 -0.23 -5.45 17.09
N VAL A 130 -0.22 -4.40 17.92
CA VAL A 130 0.79 -3.32 17.86
C VAL A 130 1.90 -3.63 18.85
N TYR A 131 3.12 -3.55 18.34
CA TYR A 131 4.35 -3.74 19.11
C TYR A 131 5.26 -2.52 19.00
N TYR A 132 6.09 -2.33 20.00
CA TYR A 132 7.24 -1.42 19.94
C TYR A 132 8.53 -2.22 20.02
N TYR A 133 9.44 -1.97 19.08
CA TYR A 133 10.79 -2.50 19.12
C TYR A 133 11.76 -1.43 19.60
N ASP A 134 12.55 -1.72 20.65
CA ASP A 134 13.58 -0.86 21.22
C ASP A 134 14.97 -1.36 20.78
N PHE A 135 15.68 -0.56 19.99
CA PHE A 135 17.03 -0.91 19.53
C PHE A 135 18.07 -0.95 20.64
N ASN A 136 17.89 -0.17 21.72
CA ASN A 136 18.85 -0.13 22.81
C ASN A 136 18.78 -1.39 23.67
N GLN A 137 17.59 -1.97 23.78
CA GLN A 137 17.36 -3.21 24.53
C GLN A 137 17.36 -4.45 23.65
N GLY A 138 17.23 -4.30 22.33
CA GLY A 138 17.02 -5.42 21.41
C GLY A 138 15.74 -6.21 21.70
N LYS A 139 14.69 -5.52 22.20
CA LYS A 139 13.49 -6.14 22.71
C LYS A 139 12.22 -5.52 22.12
N GLU A 140 11.25 -6.37 21.84
CA GLU A 140 9.87 -5.96 21.52
C GLU A 140 8.98 -5.95 22.77
N THR A 141 7.99 -5.07 22.74
CA THR A 141 6.93 -4.96 23.76
C THR A 141 5.58 -4.93 23.06
N LEU A 142 4.69 -5.84 23.42
CA LEU A 142 3.29 -5.82 22.98
C LEU A 142 2.57 -4.62 23.64
N LEU A 143 1.93 -3.79 22.84
CA LEU A 143 1.24 -2.57 23.29
C LEU A 143 -0.29 -2.67 23.25
N THR A 144 -0.84 -3.73 22.65
CA THR A 144 -2.28 -4.01 22.57
C THR A 144 -2.62 -5.29 23.29
N ASP A 145 -3.91 -5.63 23.37
CA ASP A 145 -4.43 -6.68 24.23
C ASP A 145 -4.12 -8.14 23.81
N GLY A 146 -3.50 -8.33 22.66
CA GLY A 146 -3.17 -9.65 22.10
C GLY A 146 -4.36 -10.44 21.53
N LYS A 147 -5.56 -9.86 21.49
CA LYS A 147 -6.80 -10.59 21.17
C LYS A 147 -7.63 -9.92 20.09
N THR A 148 -7.66 -8.60 20.04
CA THR A 148 -8.54 -7.84 19.16
C THR A 148 -7.82 -7.35 17.92
N ARG A 149 -8.59 -6.88 16.91
CA ARG A 149 -8.04 -6.34 15.67
C ARG A 149 -7.62 -4.91 15.87
N ASN A 150 -6.36 -4.60 15.52
CA ASN A 150 -5.79 -3.28 15.67
C ASN A 150 -5.11 -2.79 14.40
N SER A 151 -5.02 -1.46 14.24
CA SER A 151 -4.31 -0.81 13.14
C SER A 151 -3.59 0.45 13.64
N ILE A 152 -2.31 0.60 13.31
CA ILE A 152 -1.49 1.73 13.75
C ILE A 152 -1.90 3.01 13.01
N GLY A 153 -2.22 4.08 13.77
CA GLY A 153 -2.57 5.42 13.27
C GLY A 153 -1.41 6.43 13.31
N GLY A 154 -0.25 6.02 13.87
CA GLY A 154 0.97 6.84 13.89
C GLY A 154 1.20 7.60 15.19
N TRP A 155 2.40 8.19 15.29
CA TRP A 155 2.87 8.93 16.45
C TRP A 155 2.32 10.35 16.51
N SER A 156 2.10 10.88 17.74
CA SER A 156 1.99 12.30 18.01
C SER A 156 3.26 13.03 17.55
N ASN A 157 3.22 14.35 17.36
CA ASN A 157 4.39 15.09 16.89
C ASN A 157 5.52 15.12 17.93
N ASN A 158 5.18 15.13 19.23
CA ASN A 158 6.15 15.03 20.31
C ASN A 158 6.66 13.59 20.57
N GLY A 159 6.06 12.57 19.91
CA GLY A 159 6.44 11.16 20.02
C GLY A 159 6.09 10.49 21.34
N LYS A 160 5.37 11.14 22.25
CA LYS A 160 5.01 10.58 23.56
C LYS A 160 3.82 9.62 23.47
N LEU A 161 2.92 9.84 22.52
CA LEU A 161 1.73 9.05 22.30
C LEU A 161 1.72 8.50 20.87
N PHE A 162 1.00 7.40 20.65
CA PHE A 162 0.61 6.93 19.34
C PHE A 162 -0.90 6.69 19.30
N ALA A 163 -1.49 6.85 18.12
CA ALA A 163 -2.88 6.51 17.88
C ALA A 163 -2.98 5.14 17.24
N PHE A 164 -4.06 4.43 17.52
CA PHE A 164 -4.42 3.19 16.84
C PHE A 164 -5.93 3.02 16.79
N SER A 165 -6.41 2.25 15.83
CA SER A 165 -7.79 1.81 15.76
C SER A 165 -7.90 0.41 16.34
N SER A 166 -8.98 0.13 17.07
CA SER A 166 -9.21 -1.20 17.65
C SER A 166 -10.70 -1.51 17.71
N ASN A 167 -11.08 -2.78 17.52
CA ASN A 167 -12.42 -3.28 17.73
C ASN A 167 -12.63 -3.89 19.14
N LYS A 168 -11.76 -3.58 20.08
CA LYS A 168 -11.75 -4.22 21.41
C LYS A 168 -12.99 -3.95 22.26
N GLU A 169 -13.76 -2.92 21.95
CA GLU A 169 -14.95 -2.57 22.69
C GLU A 169 -16.08 -3.59 22.49
N ASN A 170 -16.32 -4.03 21.25
CA ASN A 170 -17.45 -4.91 20.90
C ASN A 170 -17.13 -6.00 19.86
N GLY A 171 -15.86 -6.09 19.43
CA GLY A 171 -15.40 -7.06 18.43
C GLY A 171 -15.73 -6.69 16.96
N VAL A 172 -16.46 -5.62 16.72
CA VAL A 172 -16.97 -5.22 15.39
C VAL A 172 -16.48 -3.84 14.98
N ASP A 173 -16.80 -2.81 15.75
CA ASP A 173 -16.57 -1.41 15.39
C ASP A 173 -15.13 -0.99 15.70
N MET A 174 -14.44 -0.43 14.71
CA MET A 174 -13.07 0.05 14.87
C MET A 174 -13.09 1.47 15.42
N ASN A 175 -12.81 1.63 16.70
CA ASN A 175 -12.74 2.93 17.38
C ASN A 175 -11.29 3.40 17.59
N ILE A 176 -11.09 4.69 17.89
CA ILE A 176 -9.76 5.30 18.03
C ILE A 176 -9.33 5.33 19.49
N PHE A 177 -8.13 4.83 19.70
CA PHE A 177 -7.41 4.82 20.97
C PHE A 177 -6.10 5.58 20.83
N ILE A 178 -5.64 6.18 21.90
CA ILE A 178 -4.28 6.68 22.05
C ILE A 178 -3.60 5.94 23.19
N SER A 179 -2.30 5.71 23.09
CA SER A 179 -1.52 5.05 24.13
C SER A 179 -0.09 5.58 24.18
N ASP A 180 0.55 5.41 25.31
CA ASP A 180 2.01 5.57 25.45
C ASP A 180 2.72 4.21 25.36
N LEU A 181 4.07 4.23 25.45
CA LEU A 181 4.87 2.99 25.44
C LEU A 181 4.82 2.18 26.71
N LYS A 182 4.10 2.65 27.75
CA LYS A 182 3.90 1.94 29.02
C LYS A 182 2.57 1.20 29.05
N GLY A 183 1.74 1.33 28.01
CA GLY A 183 0.42 0.72 27.91
C GLY A 183 -0.68 1.53 28.57
N ASN A 184 -0.41 2.79 28.95
CA ASN A 184 -1.46 3.71 29.39
C ASN A 184 -2.28 4.14 28.18
N GLU A 185 -3.46 3.56 28.01
CA GLU A 185 -4.31 3.82 26.86
C GLU A 185 -5.58 4.58 27.23
N LYS A 186 -6.10 5.33 26.27
CA LYS A 186 -7.37 6.05 26.34
C LYS A 186 -8.15 5.87 25.07
N GLN A 187 -9.41 5.43 25.18
CA GLN A 187 -10.37 5.50 24.09
C GLN A 187 -10.83 6.94 23.92
N LEU A 188 -10.81 7.44 22.67
CA LEU A 188 -11.22 8.82 22.41
C LEU A 188 -12.73 8.97 22.25
N PHE A 189 -13.38 7.97 21.66
CA PHE A 189 -14.83 7.94 21.47
C PHE A 189 -15.29 6.50 21.23
N SER A 190 -16.62 6.28 21.34
CA SER A 190 -17.30 5.02 21.01
C SER A 190 -18.39 5.28 19.99
N GLU A 191 -18.12 4.90 18.73
CA GLU A 191 -19.02 5.11 17.61
C GLU A 191 -19.06 3.88 16.68
N LYS A 192 -20.19 3.66 16.03
CA LYS A 192 -20.35 2.57 15.06
C LYS A 192 -19.54 2.81 13.79
N GLY A 193 -18.97 1.75 13.25
CA GLY A 193 -18.34 1.70 11.94
C GLY A 193 -16.82 1.53 11.97
N SER A 194 -16.19 1.84 10.85
CA SER A 194 -14.75 1.67 10.67
C SER A 194 -14.04 3.02 10.71
N TRP A 195 -13.38 3.30 11.82
CA TRP A 195 -12.65 4.53 12.05
C TRP A 195 -11.13 4.31 11.98
N SER A 196 -10.43 5.27 11.44
CA SER A 196 -8.97 5.26 11.36
C SER A 196 -8.38 6.62 11.72
N ALA A 197 -7.29 6.63 12.50
CA ALA A 197 -6.52 7.83 12.76
C ALA A 197 -5.66 8.17 11.54
N ILE A 198 -5.69 9.42 11.09
CA ILE A 198 -5.05 9.88 9.85
C ILE A 198 -3.82 10.74 10.15
N ASP A 199 -3.95 11.74 11.03
CA ASP A 199 -2.87 12.66 11.37
C ASP A 199 -3.13 13.35 12.71
N TRP A 200 -2.04 13.85 13.35
CA TRP A 200 -2.10 14.63 14.55
C TRP A 200 -1.96 16.12 14.23
N SER A 201 -2.73 16.97 14.91
CA SER A 201 -2.51 18.43 14.84
C SER A 201 -1.13 18.80 15.37
N VAL A 202 -0.58 19.92 14.90
CA VAL A 202 0.79 20.33 15.22
C VAL A 202 1.04 20.48 16.72
N ASP A 203 0.00 20.88 17.48
CA ASP A 203 0.00 21.03 18.93
C ASP A 203 -0.31 19.73 19.70
N ASP A 204 -0.50 18.61 18.99
CA ASP A 204 -0.90 17.31 19.51
C ASP A 204 -2.23 17.29 20.30
N LYS A 205 -3.07 18.32 20.18
CA LYS A 205 -4.36 18.41 20.89
C LYS A 205 -5.53 17.78 20.15
N ARG A 206 -5.39 17.55 18.86
CA ARG A 206 -6.43 16.96 18.01
C ARG A 206 -5.88 15.87 17.12
N ILE A 207 -6.73 14.90 16.81
CA ILE A 207 -6.46 13.88 15.78
C ILE A 207 -7.48 14.07 14.66
N LEU A 208 -7.00 14.05 13.40
CA LEU A 208 -7.84 13.88 12.25
C LEU A 208 -8.14 12.38 12.12
N VAL A 209 -9.43 12.04 12.11
CA VAL A 209 -9.90 10.66 11.93
C VAL A 209 -10.78 10.55 10.70
N ARG A 210 -10.85 9.37 10.11
CA ARG A 210 -11.73 9.08 8.97
C ARG A 210 -12.67 7.93 9.32
N ARG A 211 -13.96 8.14 9.09
CA ARG A 211 -14.96 7.09 9.05
C ARG A 211 -15.07 6.58 7.62
N TYR A 212 -14.79 5.31 7.39
CA TYR A 212 -14.94 4.69 6.08
C TYR A 212 -16.29 3.98 5.98
N ILE A 213 -17.03 4.25 4.93
CA ILE A 213 -18.32 3.61 4.60
C ILE A 213 -18.14 2.73 3.36
N SER A 214 -17.66 3.32 2.27
CA SER A 214 -17.44 2.62 1.00
C SER A 214 -16.32 3.30 0.20
N ILE A 215 -15.99 2.77 -0.96
CA ILE A 215 -15.01 3.38 -1.86
C ILE A 215 -15.41 4.80 -2.30
N ASN A 216 -16.72 5.08 -2.36
CA ASN A 216 -17.29 6.36 -2.79
C ASN A 216 -17.77 7.22 -1.63
N GLU A 217 -17.64 6.76 -0.38
CA GLU A 217 -18.18 7.47 0.77
C GLU A 217 -17.31 7.30 2.01
N SER A 218 -16.83 8.39 2.54
CA SER A 218 -16.14 8.46 3.82
C SER A 218 -16.25 9.86 4.41
N TYR A 219 -15.97 10.01 5.70
CA TYR A 219 -16.10 11.29 6.42
C TYR A 219 -14.87 11.54 7.26
N MET A 220 -14.40 12.79 7.29
CA MET A 220 -13.30 13.21 8.16
C MET A 220 -13.83 13.99 9.37
N HIS A 221 -13.22 13.78 10.52
CA HIS A 221 -13.55 14.45 11.76
C HIS A 221 -12.29 14.88 12.50
N PHE A 222 -12.37 16.01 13.18
CA PHE A 222 -11.39 16.42 14.19
C PHE A 222 -11.86 15.92 15.55
N VAL A 223 -11.01 15.19 16.25
CA VAL A 223 -11.29 14.68 17.59
C VAL A 223 -10.33 15.33 18.56
N ASN A 224 -10.85 16.00 19.59
CA ASN A 224 -10.05 16.54 20.68
C ASN A 224 -9.56 15.38 21.57
N ILE A 225 -8.27 15.32 21.88
CA ILE A 225 -7.70 14.21 22.66
C ILE A 225 -8.02 14.28 24.15
N GLU A 226 -8.34 15.48 24.68
CA GLU A 226 -8.63 15.69 26.09
C GLU A 226 -10.03 15.19 26.47
N ASP A 227 -11.06 15.61 25.72
CA ASP A 227 -12.47 15.35 26.02
C ASP A 227 -13.17 14.42 25.03
N GLY A 228 -12.50 14.02 23.94
CA GLY A 228 -13.05 13.16 22.88
C GLY A 228 -14.09 13.83 21.99
N LYS A 229 -14.34 15.14 22.16
CA LYS A 229 -15.29 15.85 21.32
C LYS A 229 -14.92 15.77 19.85
N MET A 230 -15.90 15.38 19.04
CA MET A 230 -15.76 15.15 17.62
C MET A 230 -16.50 16.21 16.81
N ASN A 231 -15.83 16.79 15.82
CA ASN A 231 -16.41 17.72 14.88
C ASN A 231 -16.15 17.22 13.46
N GLN A 232 -17.23 17.04 12.69
CA GLN A 232 -17.08 16.65 11.28
C GLN A 232 -16.40 17.79 10.52
N PHE A 233 -15.42 17.44 9.72
CA PHE A 233 -14.58 18.37 8.95
C PHE A 233 -15.39 19.15 7.93
N ASN A 234 -16.20 18.47 7.14
CA ASN A 234 -17.08 19.06 6.12
C ASN A 234 -18.44 18.38 6.16
N GLN A 235 -19.50 19.17 6.22
CA GLN A 235 -20.86 18.67 6.20
C GLN A 235 -21.40 18.79 4.78
N SER A 236 -21.58 17.65 4.11
CA SER A 236 -22.21 17.54 2.79
C SER A 236 -23.36 16.55 2.85
N LYS A 237 -24.37 16.76 2.01
CA LYS A 237 -25.43 15.79 1.75
C LYS A 237 -25.00 14.76 0.69
N ASP A 238 -23.96 15.09 -0.08
CA ASP A 238 -23.44 14.22 -1.14
C ASP A 238 -22.50 13.16 -0.54
N LYS A 239 -22.42 12.02 -1.20
CA LYS A 239 -21.43 11.01 -0.91
C LYS A 239 -20.08 11.47 -1.44
N ILE A 240 -19.11 11.62 -0.55
CA ILE A 240 -17.77 12.11 -0.87
C ILE A 240 -16.75 11.08 -0.41
N SER A 241 -15.78 10.78 -1.27
CA SER A 241 -14.64 9.94 -0.95
C SER A 241 -13.48 10.80 -0.47
N TYR A 242 -13.29 10.89 0.85
CA TYR A 242 -12.10 11.46 1.45
C TYR A 242 -10.99 10.41 1.53
N GLY A 243 -9.83 10.74 1.00
CA GLY A 243 -8.66 9.86 1.01
C GLY A 243 -7.71 10.14 2.18
N SER A 244 -6.60 10.79 1.89
CA SER A 244 -5.57 11.20 2.87
C SER A 244 -5.85 12.59 3.43
N GLY A 245 -5.37 12.86 4.64
CA GLY A 245 -5.41 14.19 5.26
C GLY A 245 -4.15 14.44 6.08
N LYS A 246 -3.65 15.69 6.10
CA LYS A 246 -2.52 16.11 6.93
C LYS A 246 -2.67 17.56 7.32
N PHE A 247 -2.47 17.84 8.60
CA PHE A 247 -2.37 19.22 9.06
C PHE A 247 -1.19 19.94 8.39
N SER A 248 -1.39 21.19 8.00
CA SER A 248 -0.28 22.03 7.56
C SER A 248 0.71 22.24 8.72
N LYS A 249 2.00 22.32 8.40
CA LYS A 249 3.06 22.37 9.43
C LYS A 249 3.07 23.67 10.22
N ASP A 250 2.43 24.71 9.73
CA ASP A 250 2.18 25.98 10.42
C ASP A 250 0.91 25.98 11.30
N GLY A 251 0.13 24.89 11.25
CA GLY A 251 -1.11 24.74 12.01
C GLY A 251 -2.31 25.51 11.46
N ASN A 252 -2.17 26.21 10.32
CA ASN A 252 -3.19 27.11 9.78
C ASN A 252 -4.27 26.40 8.96
N GLY A 253 -4.08 25.13 8.59
CA GLY A 253 -5.04 24.45 7.75
C GLY A 253 -4.81 22.94 7.64
N LEU A 254 -5.56 22.35 6.72
CA LEU A 254 -5.53 20.93 6.41
C LEU A 254 -5.36 20.72 4.93
N TYR A 255 -4.34 19.96 4.53
CA TYR A 255 -4.26 19.34 3.21
C TYR A 255 -5.05 18.03 3.23
N TYR A 256 -5.84 17.78 2.20
CA TYR A 256 -6.63 16.56 2.10
C TYR A 256 -6.91 16.19 0.64
N THR A 257 -7.33 14.95 0.40
CA THR A 257 -7.78 14.52 -0.92
C THR A 257 -9.26 14.18 -0.88
N SER A 258 -10.03 14.66 -1.85
CA SER A 258 -11.43 14.28 -2.06
C SER A 258 -11.88 14.53 -3.49
N ASP A 259 -12.96 13.84 -3.87
CA ASP A 259 -13.70 14.01 -5.13
C ASP A 259 -14.88 14.97 -5.02
N GLU A 260 -14.99 15.70 -3.91
CA GLU A 260 -16.08 16.67 -3.66
C GLU A 260 -16.27 17.62 -4.84
N SER A 261 -17.47 17.63 -5.41
CA SER A 261 -17.85 18.45 -6.56
C SER A 261 -16.97 18.30 -7.81
N THR A 262 -16.30 17.16 -7.94
CA THR A 262 -15.38 16.85 -9.06
C THR A 262 -15.42 15.36 -9.41
N GLU A 263 -15.09 15.03 -10.68
CA GLU A 263 -14.97 13.64 -11.14
C GLU A 263 -13.78 12.93 -10.49
N PHE A 264 -12.65 13.67 -10.28
CA PHE A 264 -11.41 13.11 -9.78
C PHE A 264 -11.15 13.51 -8.34
N ARG A 265 -10.47 12.64 -7.61
CA ARG A 265 -9.98 12.93 -6.27
C ARG A 265 -8.79 13.87 -6.34
N HIS A 266 -9.01 15.16 -6.02
CA HIS A 266 -8.01 16.20 -6.02
C HIS A 266 -7.31 16.38 -4.66
N LEU A 267 -6.06 16.86 -4.69
CA LEU A 267 -5.42 17.44 -3.54
C LEU A 267 -6.02 18.83 -3.29
N ARG A 268 -6.44 19.07 -2.06
CA ARG A 268 -7.14 20.28 -1.61
C ARG A 268 -6.48 20.85 -0.36
N TYR A 269 -6.75 22.11 -0.09
CA TYR A 269 -6.36 22.79 1.14
C TYR A 269 -7.58 23.47 1.77
N TYR A 270 -7.75 23.29 3.07
CA TYR A 270 -8.73 23.96 3.89
C TYR A 270 -8.03 24.89 4.85
N ASP A 271 -8.33 26.19 4.76
CA ASP A 271 -7.80 27.22 5.65
C ASP A 271 -8.68 27.36 6.89
N PHE A 272 -8.12 27.18 8.07
CA PHE A 272 -8.88 27.19 9.33
C PHE A 272 -9.42 28.57 9.70
N LYS A 273 -8.78 29.65 9.28
CA LYS A 273 -9.20 31.03 9.60
C LYS A 273 -10.33 31.48 8.69
N SER A 274 -10.14 31.39 7.40
CA SER A 274 -11.13 31.83 6.40
C SER A 274 -12.26 30.82 6.16
N LYS A 275 -12.08 29.56 6.58
CA LYS A 275 -12.98 28.41 6.29
C LYS A 275 -13.09 28.08 4.81
N ASN A 276 -12.18 28.55 3.97
CA ASN A 276 -12.20 28.33 2.53
C ASN A 276 -11.53 27.02 2.14
N HIS A 277 -12.13 26.35 1.17
CA HIS A 277 -11.58 25.17 0.49
C HIS A 277 -10.99 25.60 -0.85
N SER A 278 -9.78 25.17 -1.16
CA SER A 278 -9.15 25.37 -2.46
C SER A 278 -8.68 24.07 -3.08
N ILE A 279 -8.87 23.93 -4.40
CA ILE A 279 -8.40 22.77 -5.15
C ILE A 279 -7.02 23.08 -5.70
N ILE A 280 -6.00 22.34 -5.25
CA ILE A 280 -4.60 22.56 -5.64
C ILE A 280 -4.31 21.92 -7.02
N THR A 281 -4.91 20.77 -7.29
CA THR A 281 -4.63 19.98 -8.50
C THR A 281 -5.78 20.01 -9.53
N LYS A 282 -6.49 21.14 -9.63
CA LYS A 282 -7.68 21.30 -10.50
C LYS A 282 -7.42 20.96 -11.97
N ASP A 283 -6.19 21.16 -12.44
CA ASP A 283 -5.81 20.95 -13.84
C ASP A 283 -5.37 19.50 -14.12
N ILE A 284 -5.32 18.64 -13.11
CA ILE A 284 -4.97 17.21 -13.25
C ILE A 284 -6.26 16.40 -13.32
N LYS A 285 -6.52 15.79 -14.48
CA LYS A 285 -7.71 14.96 -14.73
C LYS A 285 -7.49 13.50 -14.32
N TRP A 286 -6.95 13.29 -13.11
CA TRP A 286 -6.65 11.98 -12.54
C TRP A 286 -6.66 12.04 -11.01
N ASP A 287 -6.91 10.90 -10.40
CA ASP A 287 -6.93 10.78 -8.94
C ASP A 287 -5.56 11.02 -8.30
N VAL A 288 -5.52 11.86 -7.29
CA VAL A 288 -4.40 11.92 -6.35
C VAL A 288 -4.52 10.74 -5.38
N ARG A 289 -3.59 9.79 -5.49
CA ARG A 289 -3.56 8.55 -4.69
C ARG A 289 -3.10 8.78 -3.26
N GLY A 290 -2.14 9.66 -3.07
CA GLY A 290 -1.60 9.99 -1.76
C GLY A 290 -0.59 11.11 -1.82
N PHE A 291 -0.31 11.71 -0.67
CA PHE A 291 0.62 12.83 -0.57
C PHE A 291 1.38 12.84 0.75
N THR A 292 2.47 13.60 0.80
CA THR A 292 3.27 13.86 1.99
C THR A 292 3.75 15.31 2.00
N ILE A 293 4.00 15.85 3.19
CA ILE A 293 4.50 17.23 3.40
C ILE A 293 5.88 17.12 4.06
N SER A 294 6.84 17.95 3.62
CA SER A 294 8.15 18.06 4.29
C SER A 294 7.99 18.56 5.72
N GLU A 295 8.88 18.15 6.63
CA GLU A 295 8.76 18.51 8.05
C GLU A 295 8.80 20.04 8.29
N ASN A 296 9.52 20.79 7.43
CA ASN A 296 9.54 22.25 7.46
C ASN A 296 8.35 22.91 6.74
N GLY A 297 7.39 22.14 6.25
CA GLY A 297 6.21 22.63 5.57
C GLY A 297 6.42 23.26 4.18
N LYS A 298 7.65 23.26 3.62
CA LYS A 298 7.96 24.00 2.37
C LYS A 298 7.57 23.26 1.10
N TYR A 299 7.47 21.92 1.15
CA TYR A 299 7.17 21.08 -0.01
C TYR A 299 6.02 20.15 0.30
N ILE A 300 5.17 19.93 -0.70
CA ILE A 300 4.19 18.84 -0.74
C ILE A 300 4.48 17.98 -1.95
N ALA A 301 4.56 16.67 -1.75
CA ALA A 301 4.74 15.69 -2.81
C ALA A 301 3.51 14.79 -2.88
N PHE A 302 3.03 14.50 -4.08
CA PHE A 302 1.88 13.63 -4.30
C PHE A 302 2.04 12.77 -5.54
N VAL A 303 1.29 11.70 -5.61
CA VAL A 303 1.25 10.76 -6.73
C VAL A 303 -0.15 10.73 -7.31
N THR A 304 -0.22 10.81 -8.64
CA THR A 304 -1.42 10.50 -9.42
C THR A 304 -1.31 9.13 -10.06
N ASN A 305 -2.43 8.59 -10.50
CA ASN A 305 -2.47 7.41 -11.37
C ASN A 305 -3.01 7.87 -12.73
N GLU A 306 -2.13 8.04 -13.70
CA GLU A 306 -2.46 8.52 -15.04
C GLU A 306 -2.32 7.38 -16.04
N ASP A 307 -3.43 6.89 -16.56
CA ASP A 307 -3.48 5.70 -17.41
C ASP A 307 -2.75 4.49 -16.79
N ALA A 308 -3.02 4.22 -15.50
CA ALA A 308 -2.38 3.16 -14.71
C ALA A 308 -0.85 3.33 -14.50
N ILE A 309 -0.27 4.48 -14.86
CA ILE A 309 1.12 4.86 -14.59
C ILE A 309 1.15 5.87 -13.46
N SER A 310 1.96 5.63 -12.44
CA SER A 310 2.13 6.60 -11.37
C SER A 310 3.00 7.76 -11.81
N LYS A 311 2.55 9.00 -11.57
CA LYS A 311 3.34 10.21 -11.73
C LYS A 311 3.56 10.91 -10.41
N LEU A 312 4.81 11.26 -10.13
CA LEU A 312 5.21 12.00 -8.95
C LEU A 312 5.26 13.49 -9.23
N TYR A 313 4.61 14.26 -8.38
CA TYR A 313 4.64 15.71 -8.38
C TYR A 313 5.21 16.25 -7.07
N VAL A 314 5.96 17.33 -7.15
CA VAL A 314 6.43 18.08 -5.97
C VAL A 314 6.11 19.55 -6.20
N LEU A 315 5.41 20.15 -5.22
CA LEU A 315 5.06 21.58 -5.27
C LEU A 315 5.67 22.29 -4.06
N LYS A 316 5.92 23.60 -4.20
CA LYS A 316 6.16 24.48 -3.08
C LYS A 316 4.81 24.79 -2.41
N THR A 317 4.71 24.68 -1.10
CA THR A 317 3.45 24.96 -0.37
C THR A 317 3.05 26.42 -0.40
N LYS A 318 4.03 27.33 -0.53
CA LYS A 318 3.81 28.78 -0.55
C LYS A 318 2.91 29.28 -1.69
N ASP A 319 3.09 28.73 -2.89
CA ASP A 319 2.46 29.22 -4.13
C ASP A 319 2.02 28.10 -5.06
N TYR A 320 2.13 26.86 -4.62
CA TYR A 320 1.84 25.61 -5.36
C TYR A 320 2.57 25.46 -6.69
N LYS A 321 3.65 26.22 -6.89
CA LYS A 321 4.49 26.07 -8.09
C LYS A 321 5.23 24.75 -8.08
N SER A 322 5.26 24.13 -9.26
CA SER A 322 5.97 22.86 -9.48
C SER A 322 7.47 22.98 -9.23
N VAL A 323 8.03 21.97 -8.60
CA VAL A 323 9.47 21.79 -8.43
C VAL A 323 9.96 20.75 -9.39
N LYS A 324 10.95 21.10 -10.22
CA LYS A 324 11.55 20.16 -11.16
C LYS A 324 12.27 19.04 -10.41
N ILE A 325 11.87 17.81 -10.69
CA ILE A 325 12.46 16.57 -10.15
C ILE A 325 13.08 15.76 -11.29
N PRO A 326 13.96 14.78 -11.00
CA PRO A 326 14.48 13.88 -12.03
C PRO A 326 13.36 12.98 -12.59
N SER A 327 13.56 12.48 -13.81
CA SER A 327 12.68 11.45 -14.37
C SER A 327 12.78 10.16 -13.54
N LEU A 328 11.65 9.53 -13.31
CA LEU A 328 11.55 8.21 -12.68
C LEU A 328 11.28 7.14 -13.73
N PRO A 329 11.73 5.89 -13.51
CA PRO A 329 11.26 4.75 -14.31
C PRO A 329 9.73 4.65 -14.29
N ILE A 330 9.15 4.16 -15.38
CA ILE A 330 7.70 3.94 -15.48
C ILE A 330 7.30 2.78 -14.55
N GLY A 331 6.28 3.01 -13.73
CA GLY A 331 5.81 2.01 -12.78
C GLY A 331 4.81 2.55 -11.78
N GLN A 332 4.60 1.79 -10.72
CA GLN A 332 3.69 2.12 -9.62
C GLN A 332 4.49 2.66 -8.43
N ILE A 333 4.13 3.85 -7.95
CA ILE A 333 4.78 4.53 -6.83
C ILE A 333 3.94 4.40 -5.56
N SER A 334 4.60 4.09 -4.44
CA SER A 334 4.00 4.05 -3.11
C SER A 334 4.99 4.50 -2.03
N GLY A 335 4.54 4.62 -0.79
CA GLY A 335 5.41 4.83 0.36
C GLY A 335 6.13 6.18 0.40
N LEU A 336 5.52 7.26 -0.13
CA LEU A 336 6.13 8.59 -0.14
C LEU A 336 6.39 9.13 1.27
N LYS A 337 7.64 9.52 1.56
CA LYS A 337 7.96 10.25 2.78
C LYS A 337 9.23 11.10 2.63
N PHE A 338 9.12 12.36 3.02
CA PHE A 338 10.29 13.22 3.13
C PHE A 338 11.23 12.76 4.24
N ASN A 339 12.52 12.88 3.98
CA ASN A 339 13.55 12.74 4.99
C ASN A 339 13.50 13.95 5.95
N PRO A 340 13.90 13.81 7.23
CA PRO A 340 13.99 14.94 8.15
C PRO A 340 14.83 16.14 7.66
N ASP A 341 15.75 15.93 6.70
CA ASP A 341 16.52 17.01 6.06
C ASP A 341 15.69 17.89 5.09
N ASN A 342 14.46 17.48 4.80
CA ASN A 342 13.50 18.16 3.91
C ASN A 342 13.91 18.27 2.42
N ASN A 343 14.99 17.59 2.01
CA ASN A 343 15.49 17.62 0.63
C ASN A 343 15.39 16.28 -0.07
N ARG A 344 15.35 15.19 0.68
CA ARG A 344 15.26 13.83 0.16
C ARG A 344 13.86 13.30 0.34
N LEU A 345 13.30 12.73 -0.71
CA LEU A 345 11.99 12.09 -0.73
C LEU A 345 12.17 10.62 -1.09
N ALA A 346 11.90 9.73 -0.14
CA ALA A 346 11.90 8.29 -0.40
C ALA A 346 10.56 7.86 -0.99
N LEU A 347 10.64 6.84 -1.84
CA LEU A 347 9.48 6.16 -2.43
C LEU A 347 9.83 4.70 -2.75
N THR A 348 8.80 3.88 -2.83
CA THR A 348 8.87 2.54 -3.41
C THR A 348 8.37 2.62 -4.85
N LEU A 349 9.11 2.05 -5.79
CA LEU A 349 8.76 1.98 -7.19
C LEU A 349 8.75 0.53 -7.66
N ASN A 350 7.60 0.06 -8.11
CA ASN A 350 7.41 -1.22 -8.78
C ASN A 350 7.35 -0.98 -10.28
N THR A 351 8.19 -1.68 -11.04
CA THR A 351 8.27 -1.53 -12.51
C THR A 351 8.06 -2.88 -13.20
N PRO A 352 7.83 -2.93 -14.51
CA PRO A 352 7.75 -4.20 -15.23
C PRO A 352 9.01 -5.07 -15.13
N LYS A 353 10.14 -4.50 -14.71
CA LYS A 353 11.44 -5.20 -14.58
C LYS A 353 11.91 -5.39 -13.14
N SER A 354 11.27 -4.75 -12.16
CA SER A 354 11.61 -4.88 -10.73
C SER A 354 10.34 -5.01 -9.90
N PRO A 355 10.27 -5.99 -9.00
CA PRO A 355 9.07 -6.26 -8.19
C PRO A 355 8.81 -5.22 -7.10
N GLY A 356 9.65 -4.21 -6.97
CA GLY A 356 9.57 -3.12 -6.01
C GLY A 356 10.94 -2.84 -5.39
N ASP A 357 11.42 -1.61 -5.62
CA ASP A 357 12.66 -1.09 -5.08
C ASP A 357 12.48 0.30 -4.50
N ILE A 358 13.37 0.66 -3.60
CA ILE A 358 13.35 1.95 -2.93
C ILE A 358 14.24 2.92 -3.68
N TYR A 359 13.67 4.07 -3.99
CA TYR A 359 14.35 5.19 -4.62
C TYR A 359 14.26 6.43 -3.75
N VAL A 360 15.27 7.28 -3.84
CA VAL A 360 15.32 8.57 -3.16
C VAL A 360 15.54 9.68 -4.18
N VAL A 361 14.59 10.60 -4.22
CA VAL A 361 14.68 11.83 -5.01
C VAL A 361 15.31 12.92 -4.14
N ASN A 362 16.47 13.42 -4.54
CA ASN A 362 17.03 14.64 -3.97
C ASN A 362 16.49 15.84 -4.72
N ILE A 363 15.66 16.64 -4.06
CA ILE A 363 14.92 17.76 -4.68
C ILE A 363 15.88 18.87 -5.13
N LYS A 364 16.83 19.27 -4.28
CA LYS A 364 17.77 20.35 -4.61
C LYS A 364 18.75 19.95 -5.70
N LYS A 365 19.31 18.73 -5.62
CA LYS A 365 20.27 18.21 -6.59
C LYS A 365 19.61 17.70 -7.87
N ARG A 366 18.29 17.50 -7.86
CA ARG A 366 17.51 16.89 -8.95
C ARG A 366 18.08 15.52 -9.36
N MET A 367 18.38 14.70 -8.37
CA MET A 367 19.05 13.42 -8.56
C MET A 367 18.15 12.30 -8.01
N LEU A 368 18.04 11.21 -8.77
CA LEU A 368 17.41 9.98 -8.34
C LEU A 368 18.50 8.99 -7.92
N THR A 369 18.34 8.39 -6.74
CA THR A 369 19.26 7.38 -6.22
C THR A 369 18.48 6.12 -5.89
N GLN A 370 18.87 4.99 -6.45
CA GLN A 370 18.34 3.67 -6.07
C GLN A 370 18.98 3.23 -4.76
N TRP A 371 18.16 2.77 -3.81
CA TRP A 371 18.61 2.32 -2.49
C TRP A 371 18.57 0.81 -2.32
N THR A 372 17.70 0.12 -3.05
CA THR A 372 17.64 -1.34 -3.03
C THR A 372 17.63 -1.89 -4.45
N GLU A 373 18.19 -3.08 -4.60
CA GLU A 373 18.07 -3.90 -5.79
C GLU A 373 17.45 -5.24 -5.39
N SER A 374 16.25 -5.49 -5.89
CA SER A 374 15.43 -6.63 -5.47
C SER A 374 15.73 -7.87 -6.29
N GLU A 375 15.92 -9.00 -5.60
CA GLU A 375 16.10 -10.29 -6.25
C GLU A 375 14.81 -10.74 -6.93
N ILE A 376 14.97 -11.31 -8.13
CA ILE A 376 13.87 -11.73 -9.01
C ILE A 376 13.85 -13.26 -9.25
N GLY A 377 14.22 -14.06 -8.24
CA GLY A 377 14.19 -15.51 -8.32
C GLY A 377 15.22 -16.11 -9.29
N GLY A 378 16.36 -15.41 -9.51
CA GLY A 378 17.37 -15.82 -10.50
C GLY A 378 16.87 -15.78 -11.95
N LEU A 379 15.81 -15.05 -12.24
CA LEU A 379 15.36 -14.78 -13.60
C LEU A 379 16.23 -13.71 -14.25
N ASN A 380 16.26 -13.67 -15.58
CA ASN A 380 16.93 -12.60 -16.31
C ASN A 380 15.90 -11.49 -16.61
N ASN A 381 16.07 -10.30 -16.02
CA ASN A 381 15.15 -9.18 -16.21
C ASN A 381 15.15 -8.60 -17.62
N ASP A 382 16.19 -8.86 -18.43
CA ASP A 382 16.21 -8.48 -19.84
C ASP A 382 15.19 -9.26 -20.68
N GLN A 383 14.75 -10.41 -20.19
CA GLN A 383 13.69 -11.19 -20.79
C GLN A 383 12.29 -10.66 -20.46
N PHE A 384 12.16 -9.82 -19.43
CA PHE A 384 10.86 -9.24 -19.08
C PHE A 384 10.39 -8.27 -20.15
N VAL A 385 9.10 -8.29 -20.40
CA VAL A 385 8.46 -7.43 -21.39
C VAL A 385 7.99 -6.16 -20.69
N VAL A 386 8.37 -5.02 -21.24
CA VAL A 386 7.75 -3.74 -20.87
C VAL A 386 6.43 -3.64 -21.64
N PRO A 387 5.30 -3.45 -20.97
CA PRO A 387 4.02 -3.40 -21.66
C PRO A 387 3.86 -2.12 -22.46
N GLU A 388 3.05 -2.21 -23.51
CA GLU A 388 2.56 -1.07 -24.26
C GLU A 388 1.27 -0.55 -23.63
N LEU A 389 1.16 0.76 -23.42
CA LEU A 389 -0.12 1.37 -23.04
C LEU A 389 -1.00 1.44 -24.29
N VAL A 390 -2.15 0.80 -24.22
CA VAL A 390 -3.14 0.78 -25.32
C VAL A 390 -4.47 1.36 -24.85
N HIS A 391 -5.21 1.94 -25.77
CA HIS A 391 -6.55 2.44 -25.49
C HIS A 391 -7.56 1.75 -26.41
N VAL A 392 -8.67 1.32 -25.84
CA VAL A 392 -9.80 0.72 -26.55
C VAL A 392 -11.04 1.56 -26.30
N ASN A 393 -11.84 1.77 -27.33
CA ASN A 393 -13.12 2.44 -27.14
C ASN A 393 -14.11 1.43 -26.56
N SER A 394 -14.76 1.81 -25.46
CA SER A 394 -15.88 1.09 -24.88
C SER A 394 -17.16 1.34 -25.71
N PHE A 395 -18.22 0.55 -25.44
CA PHE A 395 -19.52 0.66 -26.13
C PHE A 395 -20.19 2.02 -25.94
N ASP A 396 -19.87 2.74 -24.89
CA ASP A 396 -20.35 4.09 -24.54
C ASP A 396 -19.45 5.22 -25.03
N GLY A 397 -18.38 4.90 -25.79
CA GLY A 397 -17.41 5.85 -26.32
C GLY A 397 -16.29 6.25 -25.38
N LEU A 398 -16.26 5.74 -24.13
CA LEU A 398 -15.15 5.95 -23.22
C LEU A 398 -13.87 5.26 -23.73
N LYS A 399 -12.76 5.95 -23.60
CA LYS A 399 -11.43 5.36 -23.83
C LYS A 399 -11.00 4.61 -22.58
N VAL A 400 -10.89 3.30 -22.70
CA VAL A 400 -10.41 2.40 -21.63
C VAL A 400 -8.94 2.12 -21.86
N SER A 401 -8.11 2.39 -20.84
CA SER A 401 -6.67 2.09 -20.88
C SER A 401 -6.40 0.63 -20.53
N GLY A 402 -5.40 0.04 -21.18
CA GLY A 402 -4.92 -1.29 -20.86
C GLY A 402 -3.43 -1.43 -21.12
N PHE A 403 -2.81 -2.41 -20.48
CA PHE A 403 -1.43 -2.78 -20.75
C PHE A 403 -1.38 -4.05 -21.58
N LEU A 404 -0.72 -3.96 -22.74
CA LEU A 404 -0.51 -5.08 -23.63
C LEU A 404 0.93 -5.61 -23.50
N TYR A 405 1.07 -6.84 -23.01
CA TYR A 405 2.33 -7.56 -22.95
C TYR A 405 2.45 -8.44 -24.19
N ARG A 406 3.36 -8.14 -25.10
CA ARG A 406 3.61 -8.95 -26.29
C ARG A 406 4.79 -9.87 -26.07
N PRO A 407 4.67 -11.19 -26.33
CA PRO A 407 5.81 -12.08 -26.36
C PRO A 407 6.88 -11.60 -27.36
N LYS A 408 8.15 -11.84 -27.05
CA LYS A 408 9.27 -11.52 -27.96
C LYS A 408 9.40 -12.49 -29.14
N THR A 409 8.74 -13.65 -29.06
CA THR A 409 8.70 -14.67 -30.12
C THR A 409 7.73 -14.28 -31.23
N LYS A 410 8.00 -14.71 -32.46
CA LYS A 410 7.09 -14.52 -33.60
C LYS A 410 5.96 -15.55 -33.56
N GLY A 411 4.79 -15.20 -34.08
CA GLY A 411 3.68 -16.13 -34.33
C GLY A 411 2.35 -15.66 -33.75
N PRO A 412 1.27 -16.37 -33.98
CA PRO A 412 0.06 -16.23 -33.21
C PRO A 412 0.30 -16.77 -31.78
N HIS A 413 -0.20 -16.04 -30.77
CA HIS A 413 -0.07 -16.40 -29.35
C HIS A 413 -1.44 -16.53 -28.72
N PRO A 414 -1.63 -17.45 -27.75
CA PRO A 414 -2.79 -17.40 -26.89
C PRO A 414 -2.89 -16.03 -26.18
N VAL A 415 -4.11 -15.54 -26.02
CA VAL A 415 -4.38 -14.27 -25.35
C VAL A 415 -4.99 -14.55 -23.99
N ILE A 416 -4.42 -13.92 -22.94
CA ILE A 416 -4.97 -13.91 -21.59
C ILE A 416 -5.41 -12.47 -21.29
N ILE A 417 -6.68 -12.29 -20.95
CA ILE A 417 -7.22 -10.99 -20.52
C ILE A 417 -7.38 -11.04 -19.01
N SER A 418 -6.63 -10.18 -18.30
CA SER A 418 -6.78 -9.97 -16.86
C SER A 418 -7.61 -8.73 -16.61
N ILE A 419 -8.78 -8.93 -16.03
CA ILE A 419 -9.72 -7.85 -15.72
C ILE A 419 -9.63 -7.58 -14.22
N HIS A 420 -9.47 -6.30 -13.88
CA HIS A 420 -9.53 -5.85 -12.49
C HIS A 420 -11.00 -5.61 -12.10
N GLY A 421 -11.40 -6.17 -10.93
CA GLY A 421 -12.71 -5.90 -10.34
C GLY A 421 -12.72 -4.66 -9.46
#